data_25d3a874a1b509e7ae310c177da04cc5
#
_entry.id   25d3a874a1b509e7ae310c177da04cc5
#
_cell.length_a   1.000
_cell.length_b   1.000
_cell.length_c   1.000
_cell.angle_alpha   90.00
_cell.angle_beta   90.00
_cell.angle_gamma   90.00
#
_symmetry.space_group_name_H-M   'P 1'
#
loop_
_entity.id
_entity.type
_entity.pdbx_description
1 polymer ?
#
loop_
_entity_poly.entity_id
_entity_poly.type
_entity_poly.pdbx_seq_one_letter_code
_entity_poly.pdbx_strand_id
1 'polypeptide(L)'
;MPSEPNARVLAGFLDYLRIEKGLARLSITAYTTDISQFAEFLEKKKRLLLTARRDDVREFLQQLFSHQVDGRSVGRKLSALRHLYRYLLLDKRIDHDPTLNIESPRQWKVLPKSLARDEVEATLASRTASAEQARGSKDAALALRDRAMLELLYAGALRVSELVTAAMEDLKLESGYMLVRGKGDKERIVPLGKPAQDALTEYLRSGRPALASSRSRSVAKDSVLIRNSPLLFIDARGGHKLTRQRVWQMVGEASAASGRHASPHMLRHSCATHMVENGADLRTVQTILGHSDISTTQVYTHLALDRLRSVYQKHHPRAKRNR
;
A
#
# COMPACT_ATOMS: atom_id res chain seq x y z
N MET A 1 21.60 19.74 -1.94
CA MET A 1 22.00 18.85 -0.82
C MET A 1 22.35 19.73 0.37
N PRO A 2 21.99 19.31 1.61
CA PRO A 2 22.35 20.09 2.80
C PRO A 2 23.86 20.29 2.93
N SER A 3 24.26 21.41 3.51
CA SER A 3 25.66 21.69 3.86
C SER A 3 26.25 20.63 4.79
N GLU A 4 27.58 20.51 4.85
CA GLU A 4 28.23 19.47 5.66
C GLU A 4 27.79 19.43 7.14
N PRO A 5 27.59 20.57 7.86
CA PRO A 5 27.08 20.55 9.23
C PRO A 5 25.65 19.97 9.33
N ASN A 6 24.74 20.35 8.43
CA ASN A 6 23.38 19.84 8.39
C ASN A 6 23.35 18.36 7.99
N ALA A 7 24.21 17.94 7.07
CA ALA A 7 24.32 16.54 6.65
C ALA A 7 24.74 15.63 7.81
N ARG A 8 25.68 16.07 8.66
CA ARG A 8 26.09 15.32 9.88
C ARG A 8 24.95 15.19 10.89
N VAL A 9 24.19 16.27 11.10
CA VAL A 9 23.01 16.24 11.99
C VAL A 9 21.98 15.25 11.47
N LEU A 10 21.69 15.33 10.17
CA LEU A 10 20.73 14.43 9.52
C LEU A 10 21.18 12.98 9.60
N ALA A 11 22.44 12.66 9.33
CA ALA A 11 22.98 11.31 9.39
C ALA A 11 22.81 10.70 10.78
N GLY A 12 23.20 11.40 11.84
CA GLY A 12 23.03 10.93 13.22
C GLY A 12 21.57 10.68 13.58
N PHE A 13 20.65 11.55 13.15
CA PHE A 13 19.23 11.34 13.35
C PHE A 13 18.69 10.10 12.58
N LEU A 14 19.13 9.91 11.35
CA LEU A 14 18.71 8.75 10.55
C LEU A 14 19.21 7.44 11.13
N ASP A 15 20.40 7.42 11.70
CA ASP A 15 20.96 6.26 12.41
C ASP A 15 20.17 5.97 13.70
N TYR A 16 19.81 7.00 14.47
CA TYR A 16 18.90 6.86 15.60
C TYR A 16 17.53 6.24 15.18
N LEU A 17 16.94 6.74 14.09
CA LEU A 17 15.68 6.19 13.59
C LEU A 17 15.81 4.73 13.13
N ARG A 18 16.97 4.36 12.57
CA ARG A 18 17.21 3.01 12.07
C ARG A 18 17.48 2.04 13.20
N ILE A 19 18.38 2.41 14.13
CA ILE A 19 18.91 1.51 15.15
C ILE A 19 17.96 1.44 16.37
N GLU A 20 17.57 2.61 16.91
CA GLU A 20 16.77 2.64 18.14
C GLU A 20 15.28 2.57 17.90
N LYS A 21 14.78 3.17 16.82
CA LYS A 21 13.34 3.16 16.51
C LYS A 21 12.92 2.07 15.54
N GLY A 22 13.85 1.35 14.91
CA GLY A 22 13.54 0.26 14.00
C GLY A 22 12.65 0.68 12.83
N LEU A 23 12.77 1.93 12.35
CA LEU A 23 11.91 2.42 11.29
C LEU A 23 12.21 1.75 9.95
N ALA A 24 11.16 1.46 9.20
CA ALA A 24 11.27 0.89 7.87
C ALA A 24 11.99 1.85 6.90
N ARG A 25 12.76 1.29 5.94
CA ARG A 25 13.55 2.03 4.94
C ARG A 25 12.76 3.16 4.25
N LEU A 26 11.50 2.90 3.87
CA LEU A 26 10.65 3.91 3.22
C LEU A 26 10.32 5.10 4.14
N SER A 27 10.13 4.86 5.43
CA SER A 27 9.92 5.92 6.41
C SER A 27 11.17 6.77 6.56
N ILE A 28 12.34 6.13 6.64
CA ILE A 28 13.64 6.81 6.71
C ILE A 28 13.84 7.70 5.48
N THR A 29 13.57 7.18 4.27
CA THR A 29 13.67 7.97 3.02
C THR A 29 12.74 9.19 3.05
N ALA A 30 11.50 9.03 3.55
CA ALA A 30 10.56 10.14 3.66
C ALA A 30 11.07 11.22 4.65
N TYR A 31 11.58 10.81 5.81
CA TYR A 31 12.18 11.71 6.80
C TYR A 31 13.40 12.43 6.23
N THR A 32 14.28 11.70 5.52
CA THR A 32 15.45 12.29 4.83
C THR A 32 15.02 13.41 3.91
N THR A 33 14.05 13.16 3.02
CA THR A 33 13.56 14.16 2.06
C THR A 33 12.98 15.38 2.76
N ASP A 34 12.14 15.16 3.78
CA ASP A 34 11.45 16.24 4.49
C ASP A 34 12.42 17.16 5.25
N ILE A 35 13.39 16.56 5.94
CA ILE A 35 14.40 17.31 6.72
C ILE A 35 15.40 17.99 5.81
N SER A 36 15.82 17.35 4.71
CA SER A 36 16.72 17.98 3.73
C SER A 36 16.10 19.25 3.14
N GLN A 37 14.82 19.23 2.80
CA GLN A 37 14.11 20.43 2.30
C GLN A 37 14.10 21.57 3.33
N PHE A 38 13.91 21.25 4.61
CA PHE A 38 13.97 22.26 5.66
C PHE A 38 15.42 22.77 5.88
N ALA A 39 16.40 21.89 5.83
CA ALA A 39 17.82 22.28 5.90
C ALA A 39 18.20 23.24 4.77
N GLU A 40 17.81 22.94 3.52
CA GLU A 40 18.02 23.81 2.36
C GLU A 40 17.33 25.17 2.50
N PHE A 41 16.12 25.19 3.10
CA PHE A 41 15.41 26.44 3.42
C PHE A 41 16.19 27.29 4.43
N LEU A 42 16.71 26.67 5.50
CA LEU A 42 17.51 27.36 6.51
C LEU A 42 18.82 27.90 5.95
N GLU A 43 19.49 27.14 5.09
CA GLU A 43 20.76 27.54 4.46
C GLU A 43 20.61 28.78 3.59
N LYS A 44 19.51 28.94 2.88
CA LYS A 44 19.19 30.19 2.16
C LYS A 44 19.13 31.39 3.10
N LYS A 45 18.83 31.16 4.37
CA LYS A 45 18.83 32.18 5.44
C LYS A 45 20.12 32.24 6.25
N LYS A 46 21.17 31.53 5.79
CA LYS A 46 22.44 31.41 6.51
C LYS A 46 22.28 30.83 7.92
N ARG A 47 21.36 29.88 8.10
CA ARG A 47 21.08 29.18 9.36
C ARG A 47 21.28 27.67 9.19
N LEU A 48 21.51 26.99 10.32
CA LEU A 48 21.68 25.53 10.39
C LEU A 48 20.53 24.91 11.17
N LEU A 49 20.35 23.58 11.04
CA LEU A 49 19.36 22.82 11.78
C LEU A 49 19.47 23.02 13.31
N LEU A 50 20.70 23.14 13.83
CA LEU A 50 20.94 23.36 15.27
C LEU A 50 20.61 24.77 15.74
N THR A 51 20.55 25.76 14.85
CA THR A 51 20.27 27.15 15.19
C THR A 51 18.91 27.64 14.71
N ALA A 52 18.09 26.72 14.25
CA ALA A 52 16.74 27.04 13.78
C ALA A 52 15.86 27.56 14.92
N ARG A 53 15.03 28.54 14.60
CA ARG A 53 14.07 29.16 15.53
C ARG A 53 12.63 28.80 15.16
N ARG A 54 11.70 29.02 16.08
CA ARG A 54 10.25 28.79 15.84
C ARG A 54 9.76 29.51 14.58
N ASP A 55 10.22 30.73 14.37
CA ASP A 55 9.79 31.52 13.21
C ASP A 55 10.28 30.94 11.89
N ASP A 56 11.45 30.31 11.87
CA ASP A 56 11.94 29.59 10.68
C ASP A 56 11.04 28.41 10.32
N VAL A 57 10.58 27.66 11.32
CA VAL A 57 9.65 26.56 11.09
C VAL A 57 8.31 27.07 10.58
N ARG A 58 7.77 28.14 11.18
CA ARG A 58 6.50 28.76 10.73
C ARG A 58 6.59 29.23 9.28
N GLU A 59 7.64 29.96 8.96
CA GLU A 59 7.85 30.51 7.62
C GLU A 59 8.05 29.39 6.58
N PHE A 60 8.80 28.34 6.92
CA PHE A 60 8.91 27.17 6.05
C PHE A 60 7.52 26.54 5.77
N LEU A 61 6.68 26.35 6.78
CA LEU A 61 5.34 25.84 6.59
C LEU A 61 4.46 26.78 5.75
N GLN A 62 4.56 28.09 5.96
CA GLN A 62 3.84 29.09 5.15
C GLN A 62 4.30 29.05 3.69
N GLN A 63 5.60 28.92 3.44
CA GLN A 63 6.13 28.77 2.09
C GLN A 63 5.60 27.51 1.41
N LEU A 64 5.48 26.39 2.13
CA LEU A 64 4.89 25.17 1.57
C LEU A 64 3.42 25.38 1.17
N PHE A 65 2.65 26.10 1.97
CA PHE A 65 1.27 26.44 1.63
C PHE A 65 1.15 27.39 0.42
N SER A 66 2.02 28.40 0.33
CA SER A 66 2.04 29.29 -0.84
C SER A 66 2.38 28.56 -2.14
N HIS A 67 3.15 27.49 -2.07
CA HIS A 67 3.43 26.59 -3.20
C HIS A 67 2.36 25.50 -3.41
N GLN A 68 1.19 25.65 -2.79
CA GLN A 68 0.06 24.72 -2.92
C GLN A 68 0.39 23.26 -2.53
N VAL A 69 1.36 23.05 -1.63
CA VAL A 69 1.66 21.72 -1.11
C VAL A 69 0.47 21.23 -0.28
N ASP A 70 0.01 20.01 -0.55
CA ASP A 70 -1.11 19.39 0.17
C ASP A 70 -0.90 19.40 1.69
N GLY A 71 -1.95 19.75 2.45
CA GLY A 71 -1.90 19.88 3.90
C GLY A 71 -1.46 18.60 4.64
N ARG A 72 -1.71 17.41 4.07
CA ARG A 72 -1.19 16.13 4.61
C ARG A 72 0.33 16.06 4.49
N SER A 73 0.87 16.52 3.36
CA SER A 73 2.31 16.59 3.13
C SER A 73 2.97 17.59 4.07
N VAL A 74 2.35 18.75 4.29
CA VAL A 74 2.82 19.75 5.26
C VAL A 74 2.79 19.19 6.69
N GLY A 75 1.70 18.53 7.09
CA GLY A 75 1.59 17.88 8.39
C GLY A 75 2.64 16.78 8.61
N ARG A 76 2.95 15.97 7.56
CA ARG A 76 4.02 14.97 7.63
C ARG A 76 5.39 15.61 7.82
N LYS A 77 5.69 16.69 7.09
CA LYS A 77 6.95 17.45 7.25
C LYS A 77 7.10 18.01 8.65
N LEU A 78 6.04 18.64 9.20
CA LEU A 78 6.07 19.09 10.58
C LEU A 78 6.30 17.95 11.58
N SER A 79 5.69 16.79 11.35
CA SER A 79 5.93 15.60 12.17
C SER A 79 7.40 15.13 12.09
N ALA A 80 8.01 15.16 10.90
CA ALA A 80 9.41 14.83 10.72
C ALA A 80 10.33 15.80 11.49
N LEU A 81 10.05 17.10 11.42
CA LEU A 81 10.80 18.13 12.18
C LEU A 81 10.66 17.92 13.69
N ARG A 82 9.43 17.64 14.20
CA ARG A 82 9.21 17.33 15.63
C ARG A 82 10.06 16.16 16.10
N HIS A 83 10.16 15.10 15.30
CA HIS A 83 10.98 13.95 15.64
C HIS A 83 12.47 14.29 15.65
N LEU A 84 12.95 15.10 14.69
CA LEU A 84 14.33 15.56 14.64
C LEU A 84 14.66 16.40 15.88
N TYR A 85 13.86 17.44 16.17
CA TYR A 85 14.15 18.36 17.26
C TYR A 85 14.02 17.70 18.64
N ARG A 86 13.07 16.75 18.79
CA ARG A 86 13.01 15.93 19.99
C ARG A 86 14.26 15.07 20.17
N TYR A 87 14.79 14.47 19.10
CA TYR A 87 16.06 13.74 19.15
C TYR A 87 17.21 14.68 19.55
N LEU A 88 17.34 15.83 18.92
CA LEU A 88 18.42 16.80 19.21
C LEU A 88 18.35 17.33 20.66
N LEU A 89 17.14 17.49 21.19
CA LEU A 89 16.94 17.90 22.60
C LEU A 89 17.35 16.77 23.56
N LEU A 90 17.00 15.52 23.27
CA LEU A 90 17.39 14.35 24.05
C LEU A 90 18.91 14.12 24.02
N ASP A 91 19.53 14.38 22.87
CA ASP A 91 20.98 14.29 22.65
C ASP A 91 21.76 15.53 23.19
N LYS A 92 21.04 16.46 23.87
CA LYS A 92 21.58 17.71 24.43
C LYS A 92 22.36 18.56 23.42
N ARG A 93 22.00 18.52 22.16
CA ARG A 93 22.60 19.31 21.08
C ARG A 93 21.92 20.67 20.88
N ILE A 94 20.73 20.83 21.44
CA ILE A 94 19.96 22.06 21.52
C ILE A 94 19.31 22.17 22.89
N ASP A 95 19.03 23.41 23.32
CA ASP A 95 18.37 23.69 24.59
C ASP A 95 16.87 23.87 24.44
N HIS A 96 16.38 24.17 23.24
CA HIS A 96 14.97 24.46 22.96
C HIS A 96 14.50 23.80 21.67
N ASP A 97 13.31 23.18 21.70
CA ASP A 97 12.66 22.64 20.52
C ASP A 97 11.89 23.73 19.75
N PRO A 98 12.33 24.11 18.54
CA PRO A 98 11.69 25.16 17.75
C PRO A 98 10.30 24.75 17.21
N THR A 99 9.91 23.49 17.33
CA THR A 99 8.60 22.99 16.86
C THR A 99 7.51 23.02 17.91
N LEU A 100 7.86 23.39 19.18
CA LEU A 100 6.90 23.50 20.27
C LEU A 100 5.83 24.56 19.95
N ASN A 101 4.57 24.22 20.26
CA ASN A 101 3.39 25.10 20.06
C ASN A 101 3.19 25.56 18.61
N ILE A 102 3.71 24.84 17.62
CA ILE A 102 3.32 24.99 16.23
C ILE A 102 2.12 24.08 15.99
N GLU A 103 0.98 24.66 15.66
CA GLU A 103 -0.20 23.87 15.33
C GLU A 103 0.00 23.10 14.03
N SER A 104 -0.42 21.84 14.02
CA SER A 104 -0.50 21.09 12.78
C SER A 104 -1.56 21.71 11.88
N PRO A 105 -1.32 21.78 10.55
CA PRO A 105 -2.34 22.27 9.64
C PRO A 105 -3.66 21.55 9.89
N ARG A 106 -4.74 22.30 10.02
CA ARG A 106 -6.09 21.72 10.12
C ARG A 106 -6.33 20.93 8.83
N GLN A 107 -6.24 19.64 8.91
CA GLN A 107 -6.65 18.79 7.83
C GLN A 107 -8.18 18.80 7.81
N TRP A 108 -8.77 19.28 6.74
CA TRP A 108 -10.14 18.92 6.44
C TRP A 108 -10.14 17.39 6.38
N LYS A 109 -10.76 16.78 7.38
CA LYS A 109 -11.00 15.33 7.37
C LYS A 109 -12.00 15.06 6.23
N VAL A 110 -11.50 14.99 5.02
CA VAL A 110 -12.24 14.32 3.96
C VAL A 110 -12.29 12.87 4.41
N LEU A 111 -13.43 12.51 5.04
CA LEU A 111 -13.70 11.10 5.31
C LEU A 111 -13.48 10.36 3.99
N PRO A 112 -12.61 9.36 3.95
CA PRO A 112 -12.42 8.58 2.74
C PRO A 112 -13.79 7.96 2.43
N LYS A 113 -14.45 8.49 1.40
CA LYS A 113 -15.75 7.99 0.97
C LYS A 113 -15.49 6.57 0.46
N SER A 114 -16.02 5.56 1.14
CA SER A 114 -16.08 4.21 0.61
C SER A 114 -16.79 4.25 -0.76
N LEU A 115 -16.42 3.37 -1.65
CA LEU A 115 -17.19 3.13 -2.86
C LEU A 115 -18.48 2.42 -2.46
N ALA A 116 -19.57 2.76 -3.10
CA ALA A 116 -20.82 2.01 -2.98
C ALA A 116 -20.64 0.61 -3.60
N ARG A 117 -21.55 -0.32 -3.29
CA ARG A 117 -21.43 -1.71 -3.79
C ARG A 117 -21.51 -1.79 -5.31
N ASP A 118 -22.43 -1.05 -5.91
CA ASP A 118 -22.59 -0.93 -7.35
C ASP A 118 -21.33 -0.33 -8.03
N GLU A 119 -20.70 0.68 -7.42
CA GLU A 119 -19.44 1.26 -7.90
C GLU A 119 -18.28 0.22 -7.87
N VAL A 120 -18.24 -0.59 -6.81
CA VAL A 120 -17.25 -1.69 -6.73
C VAL A 120 -17.55 -2.75 -7.78
N GLU A 121 -18.79 -3.19 -7.91
CA GLU A 121 -19.18 -4.19 -8.90
C GLU A 121 -18.91 -3.75 -10.32
N ALA A 122 -19.22 -2.50 -10.68
CA ALA A 122 -18.89 -1.92 -11.98
C ALA A 122 -17.36 -1.89 -12.22
N THR A 123 -16.58 -1.53 -11.20
CA THR A 123 -15.11 -1.54 -11.27
C THR A 123 -14.57 -2.95 -11.52
N LEU A 124 -15.06 -3.96 -10.81
CA LEU A 124 -14.63 -5.35 -10.98
C LEU A 124 -15.09 -5.93 -12.32
N ALA A 125 -16.33 -5.63 -12.75
CA ALA A 125 -16.90 -6.10 -14.01
C ALA A 125 -16.18 -5.53 -15.24
N SER A 126 -15.65 -4.32 -15.18
CA SER A 126 -14.98 -3.67 -16.31
C SER A 126 -13.82 -4.50 -16.89
N ARG A 127 -13.07 -5.20 -16.04
CA ARG A 127 -11.94 -6.05 -16.46
C ARG A 127 -12.40 -7.46 -16.85
N THR A 128 -13.56 -7.90 -16.41
CA THR A 128 -14.16 -9.15 -16.87
C THR A 128 -14.56 -9.05 -18.34
N ALA A 129 -15.28 -8.00 -18.71
CA ALA A 129 -15.64 -7.73 -20.11
C ALA A 129 -14.39 -7.60 -21.02
N SER A 130 -13.36 -6.90 -20.55
CA SER A 130 -12.10 -6.77 -21.30
C SER A 130 -11.41 -8.12 -21.54
N ALA A 131 -11.42 -9.02 -20.56
CA ALA A 131 -10.84 -10.35 -20.69
C ALA A 131 -11.60 -11.26 -21.66
N GLU A 132 -12.92 -11.15 -21.69
CA GLU A 132 -13.78 -11.92 -22.60
C GLU A 132 -13.61 -11.48 -24.05
N GLN A 133 -13.48 -10.17 -24.29
CA GLN A 133 -13.33 -9.60 -25.65
C GLN A 133 -11.95 -9.86 -26.26
N ALA A 134 -10.91 -10.01 -25.45
CA ALA A 134 -9.52 -10.06 -25.89
C ALA A 134 -8.95 -11.50 -25.97
N ARG A 135 -9.75 -12.54 -26.16
CA ARG A 135 -9.30 -13.95 -26.18
C ARG A 135 -8.14 -14.20 -27.15
N GLY A 136 -7.07 -14.78 -26.64
CA GLY A 136 -5.93 -15.25 -27.44
C GLY A 136 -4.82 -14.22 -27.69
N SER A 137 -4.92 -12.99 -27.19
CA SER A 137 -3.91 -11.93 -27.33
C SER A 137 -3.13 -11.70 -26.02
N LYS A 138 -2.03 -10.94 -26.12
CA LYS A 138 -1.30 -10.45 -24.95
C LYS A 138 -2.22 -9.57 -24.07
N ASP A 139 -3.13 -8.84 -24.68
CA ASP A 139 -4.07 -7.98 -23.99
C ASP A 139 -5.10 -8.80 -23.19
N ALA A 140 -5.50 -9.97 -23.68
CA ALA A 140 -6.30 -10.92 -22.92
C ALA A 140 -5.57 -11.39 -21.66
N ALA A 141 -4.30 -11.74 -21.77
CA ALA A 141 -3.50 -12.17 -20.62
C ALA A 141 -3.33 -11.06 -19.57
N LEU A 142 -3.19 -9.81 -20.01
CA LEU A 142 -3.17 -8.63 -19.14
C LEU A 142 -4.52 -8.39 -18.48
N ALA A 143 -5.61 -8.53 -19.21
CA ALA A 143 -6.96 -8.36 -18.68
C ALA A 143 -7.30 -9.43 -17.63
N LEU A 144 -6.91 -10.70 -17.85
CA LEU A 144 -7.06 -11.78 -16.87
C LEU A 144 -6.24 -11.50 -15.60
N ARG A 145 -5.01 -11.03 -15.73
CA ARG A 145 -4.19 -10.60 -14.59
C ARG A 145 -4.84 -9.47 -13.81
N ASP A 146 -5.24 -8.42 -14.50
CA ASP A 146 -5.79 -7.21 -13.90
C ASP A 146 -7.13 -7.52 -13.20
N ARG A 147 -7.97 -8.39 -13.78
CA ARG A 147 -9.18 -8.92 -13.15
C ARG A 147 -8.86 -9.66 -11.84
N ALA A 148 -7.92 -10.60 -11.90
CA ALA A 148 -7.51 -11.37 -10.71
C ALA A 148 -6.93 -10.47 -9.61
N MET A 149 -6.17 -9.43 -9.99
CA MET A 149 -5.64 -8.43 -9.04
C MET A 149 -6.75 -7.59 -8.39
N LEU A 150 -7.75 -7.14 -9.15
CA LEU A 150 -8.88 -6.37 -8.63
C LEU A 150 -9.73 -7.20 -7.66
N GLU A 151 -10.08 -8.42 -8.06
CA GLU A 151 -10.83 -9.35 -7.20
C GLU A 151 -10.07 -9.60 -5.90
N LEU A 152 -8.77 -9.86 -5.97
CA LEU A 152 -7.97 -10.12 -4.78
C LEU A 152 -7.79 -8.87 -3.89
N LEU A 153 -7.64 -7.68 -4.48
CA LEU A 153 -7.58 -6.42 -3.71
C LEU A 153 -8.84 -6.19 -2.89
N TYR A 154 -10.01 -6.43 -3.48
CA TYR A 154 -11.27 -6.22 -2.80
C TYR A 154 -11.61 -7.39 -1.87
N ALA A 155 -11.59 -8.63 -2.36
CA ALA A 155 -11.94 -9.81 -1.56
C ALA A 155 -11.00 -10.02 -0.37
N GLY A 156 -9.70 -9.76 -0.54
CA GLY A 156 -8.69 -9.92 0.50
C GLY A 156 -8.40 -8.64 1.28
N ALA A 157 -9.00 -7.53 0.93
CA ALA A 157 -8.68 -6.21 1.48
C ALA A 157 -7.16 -5.96 1.54
N LEU A 158 -6.42 -6.34 0.50
CA LEU A 158 -4.95 -6.29 0.47
C LEU A 158 -4.42 -4.87 0.35
N ARG A 159 -3.25 -4.64 0.96
CA ARG A 159 -2.44 -3.46 0.63
C ARG A 159 -1.77 -3.67 -0.73
N VAL A 160 -1.54 -2.58 -1.47
CA VAL A 160 -0.84 -2.67 -2.77
C VAL A 160 0.52 -3.36 -2.65
N SER A 161 1.25 -3.07 -1.56
CA SER A 161 2.54 -3.71 -1.31
C SER A 161 2.43 -5.22 -1.12
N GLU A 162 1.39 -5.68 -0.46
CA GLU A 162 1.11 -7.11 -0.25
C GLU A 162 0.75 -7.78 -1.57
N LEU A 163 -0.08 -7.15 -2.39
CA LEU A 163 -0.46 -7.67 -3.71
C LEU A 163 0.77 -7.86 -4.62
N VAL A 164 1.64 -6.84 -4.74
CA VAL A 164 2.80 -6.91 -5.66
C VAL A 164 3.93 -7.81 -5.16
N THR A 165 3.91 -8.22 -3.89
CA THR A 165 4.87 -9.16 -3.31
C THR A 165 4.30 -10.56 -3.10
N ALA A 166 3.01 -10.76 -3.39
CA ALA A 166 2.35 -12.05 -3.26
C ALA A 166 3.09 -13.14 -4.04
N ALA A 167 3.36 -14.25 -3.38
CA ALA A 167 4.02 -15.41 -3.98
C ALA A 167 3.01 -16.49 -4.38
N MET A 168 3.41 -17.35 -5.28
CA MET A 168 2.60 -18.51 -5.70
C MET A 168 2.36 -19.46 -4.53
N GLU A 169 3.35 -19.64 -3.68
CA GLU A 169 3.29 -20.52 -2.51
C GLU A 169 2.30 -20.03 -1.43
N ASP A 170 2.05 -18.72 -1.39
CA ASP A 170 1.11 -18.10 -0.44
C ASP A 170 -0.36 -18.40 -0.80
N LEU A 171 -0.64 -18.76 -2.04
CA LEU A 171 -1.99 -19.00 -2.54
C LEU A 171 -2.41 -20.47 -2.34
N LYS A 172 -3.48 -20.69 -1.58
CA LYS A 172 -4.05 -22.01 -1.27
C LYS A 172 -5.47 -22.09 -1.85
N LEU A 173 -5.56 -22.19 -3.19
CA LEU A 173 -6.84 -22.18 -3.91
C LEU A 173 -7.77 -23.32 -3.50
N GLU A 174 -7.27 -24.55 -3.37
CA GLU A 174 -8.07 -25.72 -2.94
C GLU A 174 -8.66 -25.49 -1.55
N SER A 175 -7.91 -24.83 -0.70
CA SER A 175 -8.33 -24.46 0.64
C SER A 175 -9.08 -23.13 0.73
N GLY A 176 -9.20 -22.37 -0.38
CA GLY A 176 -9.94 -21.11 -0.46
C GLY A 176 -9.40 -19.98 0.39
N TYR A 177 -8.08 -19.87 0.56
CA TYR A 177 -7.45 -18.78 1.27
C TYR A 177 -6.08 -18.42 0.69
N MET A 178 -5.55 -17.29 1.13
CA MET A 178 -4.20 -16.84 0.85
C MET A 178 -3.49 -16.42 2.14
N LEU A 179 -2.19 -16.72 2.26
CA LEU A 179 -1.30 -16.16 3.26
C LEU A 179 -0.83 -14.78 2.81
N VAL A 180 -0.87 -13.80 3.68
CA VAL A 180 -0.45 -12.44 3.35
C VAL A 180 0.57 -11.98 4.38
N ARG A 181 1.78 -11.64 3.90
CA ARG A 181 2.87 -11.14 4.73
C ARG A 181 2.80 -9.62 4.84
N GLY A 182 2.69 -9.12 6.06
CA GLY A 182 2.58 -7.70 6.38
C GLY A 182 3.88 -7.08 6.85
N LYS A 183 3.79 -5.90 7.48
CA LYS A 183 4.94 -5.21 8.06
C LYS A 183 5.53 -6.01 9.23
N GLY A 184 6.85 -6.21 9.24
CA GLY A 184 7.56 -6.96 10.28
C GLY A 184 7.39 -8.48 10.16
N ASP A 185 7.19 -8.97 8.94
CA ASP A 185 7.05 -10.40 8.60
C ASP A 185 5.87 -11.11 9.31
N LYS A 186 4.89 -10.32 9.75
CA LYS A 186 3.66 -10.85 10.33
C LYS A 186 2.77 -11.39 9.24
N GLU A 187 2.44 -12.66 9.32
CA GLU A 187 1.52 -13.31 8.40
C GLU A 187 0.08 -13.20 8.87
N ARG A 188 -0.86 -13.19 7.93
CA ARG A 188 -2.28 -13.36 8.19
C ARG A 188 -2.93 -14.19 7.09
N ILE A 189 -3.97 -14.91 7.47
CA ILE A 189 -4.81 -15.64 6.53
C ILE A 189 -5.93 -14.73 6.05
N VAL A 190 -6.14 -14.75 4.73
CA VAL A 190 -7.21 -14.03 4.06
C VAL A 190 -8.07 -15.03 3.31
N PRO A 191 -9.35 -15.24 3.69
CA PRO A 191 -10.27 -16.06 2.94
C PRO A 191 -10.54 -15.47 1.57
N LEU A 192 -10.76 -16.33 0.58
CA LEU A 192 -11.07 -15.94 -0.79
C LEU A 192 -12.47 -16.42 -1.15
N GLY A 193 -13.33 -15.50 -1.57
CA GLY A 193 -14.63 -15.83 -2.11
C GLY A 193 -14.54 -16.45 -3.50
N LYS A 194 -15.61 -17.09 -3.96
CA LYS A 194 -15.67 -17.80 -5.23
C LYS A 194 -15.26 -16.95 -6.43
N PRO A 195 -15.70 -15.67 -6.60
CA PRO A 195 -15.27 -14.83 -7.71
C PRO A 195 -13.75 -14.61 -7.79
N ALA A 196 -13.10 -14.39 -6.63
CA ALA A 196 -11.66 -14.23 -6.56
C ALA A 196 -10.92 -15.54 -6.90
N GLN A 197 -11.42 -16.68 -6.41
CA GLN A 197 -10.87 -17.99 -6.74
C GLN A 197 -10.97 -18.29 -8.25
N ASP A 198 -12.12 -18.02 -8.86
CA ASP A 198 -12.35 -18.23 -10.29
C ASP A 198 -11.43 -17.34 -11.13
N ALA A 199 -11.30 -16.04 -10.79
CA ALA A 199 -10.44 -15.11 -11.49
C ALA A 199 -8.95 -15.51 -11.37
N LEU A 200 -8.51 -15.94 -10.19
CA LEU A 200 -7.14 -16.42 -9.96
C LEU A 200 -6.87 -17.70 -10.73
N THR A 201 -7.80 -18.66 -10.71
CA THR A 201 -7.68 -19.92 -11.45
C THR A 201 -7.54 -19.67 -12.95
N GLU A 202 -8.35 -18.79 -13.52
CA GLU A 202 -8.30 -18.44 -14.93
C GLU A 202 -6.99 -17.73 -15.31
N TYR A 203 -6.55 -16.79 -14.47
CA TYR A 203 -5.27 -16.13 -14.65
C TYR A 203 -4.11 -17.11 -14.61
N LEU A 204 -4.06 -18.02 -13.64
CA LEU A 204 -2.99 -19.01 -13.51
C LEU A 204 -2.97 -20.02 -14.65
N ARG A 205 -4.14 -20.43 -15.13
CA ARG A 205 -4.27 -21.39 -16.22
C ARG A 205 -3.87 -20.83 -17.58
N SER A 206 -4.27 -19.57 -17.87
CA SER A 206 -4.15 -19.01 -19.23
C SER A 206 -3.34 -17.71 -19.26
N GLY A 207 -3.62 -16.76 -18.37
CA GLY A 207 -3.02 -15.42 -18.41
C GLY A 207 -1.54 -15.43 -18.03
N ARG A 208 -1.20 -16.04 -16.89
CA ARG A 208 0.18 -16.05 -16.38
C ARG A 208 1.15 -16.77 -17.32
N PRO A 209 0.83 -17.97 -17.87
CA PRO A 209 1.70 -18.63 -18.85
C PRO A 209 1.90 -17.80 -20.12
N ALA A 210 0.84 -17.15 -20.63
CA ALA A 210 0.94 -16.29 -21.80
C ALA A 210 1.84 -15.06 -21.55
N LEU A 211 1.76 -14.43 -20.38
CA LEU A 211 2.66 -13.33 -19.99
C LEU A 211 4.11 -13.81 -19.79
N ALA A 212 4.32 -14.99 -19.24
CA ALA A 212 5.63 -15.57 -19.04
C ALA A 212 6.30 -15.97 -20.37
N SER A 213 5.52 -16.34 -21.39
CA SER A 213 6.02 -16.73 -22.71
C SER A 213 6.16 -15.58 -23.72
N SER A 214 5.52 -14.42 -23.47
CA SER A 214 5.44 -13.28 -24.40
C SER A 214 6.76 -12.51 -24.51
N ARG A 215 7.85 -13.16 -24.79
CA ARG A 215 9.17 -12.56 -24.82
C ARG A 215 9.52 -11.88 -26.13
N SER A 216 10.19 -10.73 -26.02
CA SER A 216 11.06 -10.17 -27.06
C SER A 216 12.21 -11.15 -27.37
N ARG A 217 12.50 -11.34 -28.63
CA ARG A 217 13.48 -12.29 -29.20
C ARG A 217 14.95 -12.13 -28.76
N SER A 218 15.29 -11.30 -27.80
CA SER A 218 16.68 -10.86 -27.63
C SER A 218 17.51 -11.46 -26.48
N VAL A 219 16.95 -12.22 -25.51
CA VAL A 219 17.81 -12.76 -24.42
C VAL A 219 17.40 -14.17 -23.96
N ALA A 220 18.12 -15.18 -24.43
CA ALA A 220 17.81 -16.61 -24.18
C ALA A 220 18.06 -17.08 -22.73
N LYS A 221 18.91 -16.38 -21.94
CA LYS A 221 19.30 -16.82 -20.59
C LYS A 221 18.25 -16.55 -19.49
N ASP A 222 17.40 -15.52 -19.63
CA ASP A 222 16.43 -15.18 -18.59
C ASP A 222 15.09 -15.95 -18.68
N SER A 223 14.86 -16.77 -19.72
CA SER A 223 13.57 -17.42 -19.97
C SER A 223 13.20 -18.49 -18.93
N VAL A 224 14.19 -19.17 -18.36
CA VAL A 224 13.98 -20.19 -17.33
C VAL A 224 13.62 -19.53 -15.98
N LEU A 225 14.29 -18.41 -15.65
CA LEU A 225 14.04 -17.66 -14.41
C LEU A 225 12.62 -17.07 -14.36
N ILE A 226 12.06 -16.68 -15.51
CA ILE A 226 10.74 -16.05 -15.59
C ILE A 226 9.61 -17.08 -15.44
N ARG A 227 9.74 -18.26 -16.03
CA ARG A 227 8.79 -19.36 -15.85
C ARG A 227 8.69 -19.78 -14.39
N ASN A 228 9.80 -19.69 -13.66
CA ASN A 228 9.91 -20.06 -12.25
C ASN A 228 9.82 -18.86 -11.30
N SER A 229 9.34 -17.69 -11.77
CA SER A 229 9.14 -16.55 -10.87
C SER A 229 8.25 -16.96 -9.69
N PRO A 230 8.67 -16.77 -8.44
CA PRO A 230 7.85 -17.11 -7.28
C PRO A 230 6.66 -16.15 -7.13
N LEU A 231 6.65 -15.02 -7.86
CA LEU A 231 5.59 -14.02 -7.77
C LEU A 231 4.29 -14.52 -8.39
N LEU A 232 3.19 -14.26 -7.69
CA LEU A 232 1.84 -14.54 -8.17
C LEU A 232 1.52 -13.68 -9.41
N PHE A 233 1.74 -12.37 -9.32
CA PHE A 233 1.47 -11.44 -10.39
C PHE A 233 2.77 -10.93 -11.02
N ILE A 234 2.86 -11.05 -12.34
CA ILE A 234 4.04 -10.66 -13.13
C ILE A 234 3.70 -9.56 -14.13
N ASP A 235 4.71 -8.79 -14.51
CA ASP A 235 4.56 -7.75 -15.53
C ASP A 235 4.53 -8.36 -16.96
N ALA A 236 4.19 -7.52 -17.93
CA ALA A 236 4.12 -7.90 -19.34
C ALA A 236 5.49 -7.91 -20.05
N ARG A 237 6.57 -7.49 -19.38
CA ARG A 237 7.87 -7.22 -19.98
C ARG A 237 8.91 -8.28 -19.69
N GLY A 238 8.55 -9.36 -19.02
CA GLY A 238 9.51 -10.42 -18.74
C GLY A 238 9.37 -11.05 -17.37
N GLY A 239 8.20 -10.99 -16.75
CA GLY A 239 7.91 -11.67 -15.49
C GLY A 239 8.50 -10.98 -14.26
N HIS A 240 8.85 -9.69 -14.36
CA HIS A 240 9.32 -8.92 -13.23
C HIS A 240 8.18 -8.56 -12.27
N LYS A 241 8.56 -8.13 -11.07
CA LYS A 241 7.64 -7.61 -10.07
C LYS A 241 6.91 -6.37 -10.58
N LEU A 242 5.60 -6.33 -10.39
CA LEU A 242 4.78 -5.15 -10.67
C LEU A 242 5.14 -4.00 -9.75
N THR A 243 5.12 -2.79 -10.30
CA THR A 243 5.26 -1.57 -9.50
C THR A 243 3.93 -1.23 -8.82
N ARG A 244 3.99 -0.63 -7.65
CA ARG A 244 2.79 -0.10 -6.98
C ARG A 244 2.05 0.92 -7.85
N GLN A 245 2.79 1.73 -8.61
CA GLN A 245 2.23 2.72 -9.51
C GLN A 245 1.38 2.07 -10.62
N ARG A 246 1.83 0.94 -11.20
CA ARG A 246 1.03 0.21 -12.21
C ARG A 246 -0.29 -0.30 -11.62
N VAL A 247 -0.29 -0.78 -10.38
CA VAL A 247 -1.53 -1.19 -9.70
C VAL A 247 -2.47 0.00 -9.49
N TRP A 248 -1.95 1.16 -9.10
CA TRP A 248 -2.75 2.38 -8.98
C TRP A 248 -3.39 2.80 -10.31
N GLN A 249 -2.61 2.80 -11.38
CA GLN A 249 -3.10 3.09 -12.74
C GLN A 249 -4.21 2.10 -13.14
N MET A 250 -3.98 0.81 -12.95
CA MET A 250 -4.93 -0.25 -13.29
C MET A 250 -6.26 -0.09 -12.54
N VAL A 251 -6.23 0.21 -11.23
CA VAL A 251 -7.44 0.46 -10.44
C VAL A 251 -8.15 1.73 -10.93
N GLY A 252 -7.40 2.80 -11.20
CA GLY A 252 -7.97 4.05 -11.75
C GLY A 252 -8.64 3.85 -13.10
N GLU A 253 -7.99 3.11 -14.03
CA GLU A 253 -8.55 2.76 -15.34
C GLU A 253 -9.83 1.90 -15.20
N ALA A 254 -9.81 0.91 -14.31
CA ALA A 254 -10.96 0.03 -14.09
C ALA A 254 -12.15 0.79 -13.49
N SER A 255 -11.89 1.72 -12.60
CA SER A 255 -12.94 2.50 -11.93
C SER A 255 -13.57 3.59 -12.80
N ALA A 256 -12.98 3.91 -13.95
CA ALA A 256 -13.60 4.84 -14.90
C ALA A 256 -15.00 4.36 -15.32
N ALA A 257 -15.23 3.03 -15.40
CA ALA A 257 -16.53 2.44 -15.70
C ALA A 257 -17.62 2.76 -14.65
N SER A 258 -17.24 3.02 -13.39
CA SER A 258 -18.17 3.41 -12.32
C SER A 258 -18.43 4.92 -12.25
N GLY A 259 -17.81 5.71 -13.15
CA GLY A 259 -17.91 7.19 -13.14
C GLY A 259 -17.18 7.86 -11.97
N ARG A 260 -16.50 7.09 -11.10
CA ARG A 260 -15.81 7.61 -9.91
C ARG A 260 -14.38 7.06 -9.84
N HIS A 261 -13.42 7.97 -9.72
CA HIS A 261 -12.02 7.56 -9.59
C HIS A 261 -11.79 6.81 -8.27
N ALA A 262 -11.36 5.55 -8.38
CA ALA A 262 -11.02 4.72 -7.23
C ALA A 262 -9.51 4.54 -7.07
N SER A 263 -9.10 4.25 -5.86
CA SER A 263 -7.74 3.87 -5.52
C SER A 263 -7.73 2.50 -4.82
N PRO A 264 -6.59 1.79 -4.81
CA PRO A 264 -6.48 0.54 -4.07
C PRO A 264 -6.82 0.68 -2.58
N HIS A 265 -6.51 1.83 -1.98
CA HIS A 265 -6.88 2.13 -0.59
C HIS A 265 -8.39 2.27 -0.41
N MET A 266 -9.08 2.86 -1.39
CA MET A 266 -10.54 2.97 -1.37
C MET A 266 -11.19 1.60 -1.48
N LEU A 267 -10.72 0.71 -2.39
CA LEU A 267 -11.23 -0.67 -2.50
C LEU A 267 -11.10 -1.44 -1.17
N ARG A 268 -9.93 -1.34 -0.53
CA ARG A 268 -9.71 -1.96 0.78
C ARG A 268 -10.62 -1.38 1.88
N HIS A 269 -10.79 -0.06 1.90
CA HIS A 269 -11.67 0.61 2.84
C HIS A 269 -13.13 0.22 2.60
N SER A 270 -13.55 0.17 1.34
CA SER A 270 -14.90 -0.24 0.95
C SER A 270 -15.19 -1.68 1.36
N CYS A 271 -14.24 -2.61 1.17
CA CYS A 271 -14.37 -3.97 1.66
C CYS A 271 -14.65 -4.00 3.18
N ALA A 272 -13.83 -3.28 3.96
CA ALA A 272 -14.01 -3.22 5.42
C ALA A 272 -15.37 -2.63 5.81
N THR A 273 -15.77 -1.52 5.18
CA THR A 273 -17.07 -0.86 5.42
C THR A 273 -18.22 -1.79 5.10
N HIS A 274 -18.20 -2.42 3.93
CA HIS A 274 -19.28 -3.33 3.48
C HIS A 274 -19.39 -4.58 4.37
N MET A 275 -18.27 -5.10 4.89
CA MET A 275 -18.32 -6.19 5.86
C MET A 275 -18.99 -5.78 7.16
N VAL A 276 -18.66 -4.59 7.69
CA VAL A 276 -19.29 -4.05 8.90
C VAL A 276 -20.78 -3.78 8.67
N GLU A 277 -21.15 -3.17 7.55
CA GLU A 277 -22.54 -2.93 7.15
C GLU A 277 -23.34 -4.24 7.03
N ASN A 278 -22.69 -5.33 6.62
CA ASN A 278 -23.30 -6.67 6.59
C ASN A 278 -23.29 -7.36 7.97
N GLY A 279 -22.89 -6.67 9.03
CA GLY A 279 -22.92 -7.18 10.41
C GLY A 279 -21.70 -7.99 10.84
N ALA A 280 -20.56 -7.89 10.13
CA ALA A 280 -19.32 -8.44 10.64
C ALA A 280 -18.85 -7.69 11.88
N ASP A 281 -18.36 -8.41 12.87
CA ASP A 281 -17.76 -7.77 14.04
C ASP A 281 -16.45 -7.05 13.67
N LEU A 282 -16.21 -5.89 14.31
CA LEU A 282 -15.08 -5.02 13.99
C LEU A 282 -13.72 -5.72 14.21
N ARG A 283 -13.63 -6.62 15.21
CA ARG A 283 -12.39 -7.34 15.52
C ARG A 283 -12.01 -8.31 14.42
N THR A 284 -12.99 -9.03 13.87
CA THR A 284 -12.76 -9.91 12.71
C THR A 284 -12.33 -9.12 11.47
N VAL A 285 -12.98 -7.97 11.21
CA VAL A 285 -12.58 -7.08 10.10
C VAL A 285 -11.15 -6.57 10.31
N GLN A 286 -10.77 -6.15 11.52
CA GLN A 286 -9.41 -5.72 11.84
C GLN A 286 -8.39 -6.84 11.65
N THR A 287 -8.75 -8.09 11.97
CA THR A 287 -7.90 -9.27 11.74
C THR A 287 -7.65 -9.50 10.24
N ILE A 288 -8.68 -9.44 9.41
CA ILE A 288 -8.56 -9.55 7.94
C ILE A 288 -7.69 -8.42 7.39
N LEU A 289 -7.85 -7.21 7.92
CA LEU A 289 -7.07 -6.05 7.52
C LEU A 289 -5.60 -6.13 8.00
N GLY A 290 -5.28 -6.91 9.02
CA GLY A 290 -3.93 -6.98 9.59
C GLY A 290 -3.52 -5.67 10.25
N HIS A 291 -4.31 -5.18 11.19
CA HIS A 291 -3.96 -4.05 12.04
C HIS A 291 -2.99 -4.51 13.12
N SER A 292 -1.86 -3.80 13.26
CA SER A 292 -0.69 -4.22 14.05
C SER A 292 -0.91 -4.28 15.56
N ASP A 293 -1.91 -3.58 16.09
CA ASP A 293 -2.18 -3.51 17.53
C ASP A 293 -2.86 -4.78 18.09
N ILE A 294 -3.29 -5.70 17.22
CA ILE A 294 -3.85 -7.00 17.60
C ILE A 294 -2.83 -8.08 17.26
N SER A 295 -1.58 -7.87 17.70
CA SER A 295 -0.49 -8.82 17.48
C SER A 295 -0.43 -9.85 18.58
N THR A 296 -1.38 -10.75 18.60
CA THR A 296 -1.08 -12.10 19.00
C THR A 296 -0.62 -12.83 17.76
N THR A 297 0.54 -13.46 17.81
CA THR A 297 0.90 -14.59 16.95
C THR A 297 -0.20 -15.62 17.18
N GLN A 298 -1.33 -15.45 16.53
CA GLN A 298 -2.39 -16.45 16.56
C GLN A 298 -1.78 -17.64 15.86
N VAL A 299 -1.43 -18.65 16.64
CA VAL A 299 -1.22 -20.00 16.11
C VAL A 299 -2.47 -20.26 15.26
N TYR A 300 -2.30 -20.35 13.94
CA TYR A 300 -3.38 -20.58 13.00
C TYR A 300 -3.91 -22.00 13.19
N THR A 301 -4.77 -22.17 14.18
CA THR A 301 -5.46 -23.43 14.40
C THR A 301 -6.56 -23.58 13.34
N HIS A 302 -6.88 -24.81 12.98
CA HIS A 302 -8.01 -25.10 12.06
C HIS A 302 -9.31 -24.41 12.53
N LEU A 303 -9.52 -24.33 13.83
CA LEU A 303 -10.69 -23.67 14.44
C LEU A 303 -10.72 -22.14 14.13
N ALA A 304 -9.58 -21.46 14.16
CA ALA A 304 -9.50 -20.04 13.85
C ALA A 304 -9.76 -19.77 12.34
N LEU A 305 -9.31 -20.68 11.48
CA LEU A 305 -9.56 -20.65 10.05
C LEU A 305 -11.06 -20.82 9.72
N ASP A 306 -11.71 -21.80 10.34
CA ASP A 306 -13.13 -22.09 10.10
C ASP A 306 -14.01 -20.93 10.59
N ARG A 307 -13.69 -20.35 11.73
CA ARG A 307 -14.36 -19.15 12.22
C ARG A 307 -14.18 -17.97 11.26
N LEU A 308 -12.98 -17.71 10.78
CA LEU A 308 -12.69 -16.62 9.85
C LEU A 308 -13.43 -16.82 8.53
N ARG A 309 -13.46 -18.06 8.00
CA ARG A 309 -14.22 -18.43 6.81
C ARG A 309 -15.73 -18.25 7.01
N SER A 310 -16.26 -18.69 8.14
CA SER A 310 -17.69 -18.54 8.44
C SER A 310 -18.09 -17.07 8.45
N VAL A 311 -17.35 -16.21 9.14
CA VAL A 311 -17.60 -14.76 9.15
C VAL A 311 -17.47 -14.16 7.76
N TYR A 312 -16.43 -14.53 7.01
CA TYR A 312 -16.24 -14.08 5.63
C TYR A 312 -17.41 -14.50 4.74
N GLN A 313 -17.82 -15.78 4.77
CA GLN A 313 -18.93 -16.30 3.96
C GLN A 313 -20.27 -15.63 4.29
N LYS A 314 -20.46 -15.24 5.55
CA LYS A 314 -21.70 -14.61 5.99
C LYS A 314 -21.77 -13.12 5.67
N HIS A 315 -20.65 -12.41 5.75
CA HIS A 315 -20.65 -10.95 5.77
C HIS A 315 -19.89 -10.30 4.60
N HIS A 316 -19.02 -11.04 3.89
CA HIS A 316 -18.29 -10.43 2.76
C HIS A 316 -19.15 -10.40 1.50
N PRO A 317 -19.28 -9.25 0.79
CA PRO A 317 -20.12 -9.12 -0.41
C PRO A 317 -19.75 -10.09 -1.53
N ARG A 318 -18.46 -10.43 -1.66
CA ARG A 318 -17.93 -11.35 -2.69
C ARG A 318 -17.65 -12.75 -2.15
N ALA A 319 -18.31 -13.17 -1.06
CA ALA A 319 -18.15 -14.53 -0.54
C ALA A 319 -18.75 -15.58 -1.48
N LYS A 320 -19.90 -15.27 -2.07
CA LYS A 320 -20.63 -16.12 -3.01
C LYS A 320 -20.70 -15.46 -4.38
N ARG A 321 -20.83 -16.25 -5.44
CA ARG A 321 -21.13 -15.73 -6.78
C ARG A 321 -22.54 -15.15 -6.75
N ASN A 322 -22.73 -13.87 -7.10
CA ASN A 322 -24.07 -13.34 -7.34
C ASN A 322 -24.70 -14.14 -8.49
N ARG A 323 -25.87 -14.67 -8.26
CA ARG A 323 -26.67 -15.36 -9.29
C ARG A 323 -27.18 -14.38 -10.33
#